data_1b04150c140e69c272e800196e64573a
#
_entry.id   1b04150c140e69c272e800196e64573a
#
_cell.length_a   1.000
_cell.length_b   1.000
_cell.length_c   1.000
_cell.angle_alpha   90.00
_cell.angle_beta   90.00
_cell.angle_gamma   90.00
#
_symmetry.space_group_name_H-M   'P 1'
#
loop_
_entity.id
_entity.type
_entity.pdbx_description
1 polymer ?
#
loop_
_entity_poly.entity_id
_entity_poly.type
_entity_poly.pdbx_seq_one_letter_code
_entity_poly.pdbx_strand_id
1 'polypeptide(L)'
;MFGTIFKFETKRWLKNWQFYLYFLIFFALSFSIMASVLGYFDGFTATTSSNLVVNSPLAINGIISQLATYVNFIIPTVIGATVYRDYKYNSHTLLFAYPFSKFQYLAGKFLSGFFITILITFSIGLAFLIASVLPFANQDLLGPIRLGAYFQSYLLFVVPNIFF
;
A
#
# COMPACT_ATOMS: atom_id res chain seq x y z
N MET A 1 27.33 -6.12 -0.18
CA MET A 1 26.85 -5.48 1.05
C MET A 1 25.48 -4.81 0.94
N PHE A 2 25.19 -4.08 -0.12
CA PHE A 2 23.85 -3.51 -0.38
C PHE A 2 22.71 -4.53 -0.17
N GLY A 3 22.75 -5.69 -0.84
CA GLY A 3 21.70 -6.73 -0.72
C GLY A 3 21.56 -7.31 0.69
N THR A 4 22.61 -7.32 1.48
CA THR A 4 22.56 -7.77 2.89
C THR A 4 21.78 -6.79 3.75
N ILE A 5 22.02 -5.48 3.56
CA ILE A 5 21.32 -4.41 4.28
C ILE A 5 19.82 -4.42 3.89
N PHE A 6 19.53 -4.48 2.60
CA PHE A 6 18.17 -4.57 2.08
C PHE A 6 17.41 -5.76 2.68
N LYS A 7 17.99 -6.96 2.62
CA LYS A 7 17.37 -8.18 3.15
C LYS A 7 17.16 -8.11 4.67
N PHE A 8 18.13 -7.57 5.40
CA PHE A 8 18.06 -7.41 6.85
C PHE A 8 16.93 -6.46 7.24
N GLU A 9 16.86 -5.28 6.63
CA GLU A 9 15.81 -4.28 6.92
C GLU A 9 14.42 -4.79 6.53
N THR A 10 14.27 -5.40 5.36
CA THR A 10 13.00 -6.00 4.93
C THR A 10 12.53 -7.07 5.91
N LYS A 11 13.42 -8.00 6.30
CA LYS A 11 13.09 -9.04 7.29
C LYS A 11 12.69 -8.45 8.65
N ARG A 12 13.37 -7.38 9.05
CA ARG A 12 13.08 -6.67 10.31
C ARG A 12 11.70 -6.02 10.27
N TRP A 13 11.31 -5.38 9.17
CA TRP A 13 10.00 -4.79 8.98
C TRP A 13 8.90 -5.85 9.00
N LEU A 14 9.06 -6.94 8.27
CA LEU A 14 8.09 -8.05 8.24
C LEU A 14 7.90 -8.72 9.61
N LYS A 15 8.86 -8.62 10.52
CA LYS A 15 8.72 -9.09 11.91
C LYS A 15 8.13 -8.04 12.84
N ASN A 16 8.02 -6.78 12.42
CA ASN A 16 7.52 -5.70 13.25
C ASN A 16 5.97 -5.65 13.14
N TRP A 17 5.30 -5.57 14.29
CA TRP A 17 3.84 -5.45 14.34
C TRP A 17 3.31 -4.21 13.61
N GLN A 18 4.10 -3.14 13.52
CA GLN A 18 3.75 -1.91 12.80
C GLN A 18 3.46 -2.15 11.31
N PHE A 19 4.16 -3.10 10.68
CA PHE A 19 3.87 -3.50 9.30
C PHE A 19 2.43 -4.01 9.16
N TYR A 20 2.02 -4.92 10.04
CA TYR A 20 0.68 -5.50 10.02
C TYR A 20 -0.40 -4.47 10.38
N LEU A 21 -0.09 -3.53 11.27
CA LEU A 21 -0.99 -2.43 11.61
C LEU A 21 -1.26 -1.54 10.39
N TYR A 22 -0.23 -1.09 9.70
CA TYR A 22 -0.39 -0.29 8.49
C TYR A 22 -1.10 -1.05 7.38
N PHE A 23 -0.74 -2.32 7.18
CA PHE A 23 -1.42 -3.19 6.22
C PHE A 23 -2.92 -3.29 6.52
N LEU A 24 -3.28 -3.52 7.78
CA LEU A 24 -4.66 -3.64 8.22
C LEU A 24 -5.43 -2.30 8.08
N ILE A 25 -4.81 -1.17 8.40
CA ILE A 25 -5.43 0.15 8.25
C ILE A 25 -5.77 0.42 6.79
N PHE A 26 -4.82 0.21 5.87
CA PHE A 26 -5.08 0.40 4.43
C PHE A 26 -6.07 -0.60 3.87
N PHE A 27 -6.00 -1.84 4.34
CA PHE A 27 -6.97 -2.87 3.98
C PHE A 27 -8.38 -2.49 4.43
N ALA A 28 -8.57 -2.14 5.70
CA ALA A 28 -9.87 -1.78 6.26
C ALA A 28 -10.46 -0.54 5.60
N LEU A 29 -9.65 0.49 5.39
CA LEU A 29 -10.07 1.73 4.72
C LEU A 29 -10.51 1.46 3.29
N SER A 30 -9.71 0.72 2.53
CA SER A 30 -10.01 0.37 1.14
C SER A 30 -11.23 -0.55 1.04
N PHE A 31 -11.32 -1.53 1.94
CA PHE A 31 -12.48 -2.42 2.02
C PHE A 31 -13.76 -1.64 2.32
N SER A 32 -13.74 -0.73 3.30
CA SER A 32 -14.89 0.08 3.68
C SER A 32 -15.38 0.97 2.54
N ILE A 33 -14.45 1.60 1.79
CA ILE A 33 -14.80 2.41 0.63
C ILE A 33 -15.45 1.54 -0.45
N MET A 34 -14.85 0.42 -0.79
CA MET A 34 -15.40 -0.46 -1.83
C MET A 34 -16.72 -1.08 -1.40
N ALA A 35 -16.87 -1.49 -0.14
CA ALA A 35 -18.11 -2.00 0.42
C ALA A 35 -19.24 -0.97 0.38
N SER A 36 -18.93 0.31 0.66
CA SER A 36 -19.90 1.41 0.55
C SER A 36 -20.38 1.61 -0.89
N VAL A 37 -19.46 1.56 -1.85
CA VAL A 37 -19.79 1.70 -3.28
C VAL A 37 -20.60 0.49 -3.80
N LEU A 38 -20.36 -0.70 -3.25
CA LEU A 38 -21.08 -1.93 -3.59
C LEU A 38 -22.44 -2.08 -2.88
N GLY A 39 -22.84 -1.07 -2.09
CA GLY A 39 -24.16 -1.07 -1.42
C GLY A 39 -24.26 -2.02 -0.22
N TYR A 40 -23.16 -2.35 0.47
CA TYR A 40 -23.19 -3.16 1.69
C TYR A 40 -23.92 -2.47 2.84
N PHE A 41 -24.00 -1.14 2.79
CA PHE A 41 -24.61 -0.32 3.83
C PHE A 41 -25.81 0.43 3.26
N ASP A 42 -27.00 0.14 3.77
CA ASP A 42 -28.23 0.85 3.41
C ASP A 42 -28.09 2.34 3.77
N GLY A 43 -28.31 3.21 2.80
CA GLY A 43 -28.27 4.67 2.99
C GLY A 43 -26.91 5.33 2.81
N PHE A 44 -25.84 4.58 2.56
CA PHE A 44 -24.52 5.13 2.27
C PHE A 44 -24.02 4.65 0.89
N THR A 45 -24.63 5.18 -0.15
CA THR A 45 -24.14 4.93 -1.52
C THR A 45 -23.22 6.06 -1.92
N ALA A 46 -21.93 5.78 -2.02
CA ALA A 46 -21.01 6.65 -2.73
C ALA A 46 -21.45 6.64 -4.21
N THR A 47 -22.06 7.73 -4.66
CA THR A 47 -22.55 7.87 -6.03
C THR A 47 -21.39 7.82 -7.00
N THR A 48 -21.16 6.66 -7.57
CA THR A 48 -20.40 6.54 -8.81
C THR A 48 -21.31 7.02 -9.92
N SER A 49 -20.82 7.89 -10.79
CA SER A 49 -21.56 8.46 -11.90
C SER A 49 -22.37 7.39 -12.64
N SER A 50 -23.61 7.61 -12.71
CA SER A 50 -24.83 6.81 -12.81
C SER A 50 -24.98 5.70 -13.87
N ASN A 51 -23.95 5.26 -14.58
CA ASN A 51 -24.09 4.19 -15.60
C ASN A 51 -22.88 3.26 -15.71
N LEU A 52 -21.95 3.32 -14.76
CA LEU A 52 -20.74 2.49 -14.79
C LEU A 52 -20.83 1.39 -13.73
N VAL A 53 -20.56 0.19 -14.16
CA VAL A 53 -20.36 -0.95 -13.26
C VAL A 53 -19.22 -0.63 -12.27
N VAL A 54 -19.43 -0.84 -11.00
CA VAL A 54 -18.51 -0.43 -9.91
C VAL A 54 -17.11 -1.05 -10.06
N ASN A 55 -17.02 -2.27 -10.57
CA ASN A 55 -15.77 -2.94 -10.85
C ASN A 55 -15.21 -2.69 -12.27
N SER A 56 -15.72 -1.66 -12.97
CA SER A 56 -15.13 -1.22 -14.22
C SER A 56 -13.72 -0.64 -14.00
N PRO A 57 -12.79 -0.77 -14.95
CA PRO A 57 -11.46 -0.19 -14.83
C PRO A 57 -11.47 1.31 -14.52
N LEU A 58 -12.43 2.05 -15.07
CA LEU A 58 -12.57 3.49 -14.84
C LEU A 58 -12.99 3.82 -13.40
N ALA A 59 -13.97 3.11 -12.86
CA ALA A 59 -14.42 3.30 -11.49
C ALA A 59 -13.32 2.94 -10.47
N ILE A 60 -12.66 1.80 -10.67
CA ILE A 60 -11.54 1.36 -9.84
C ILE A 60 -10.38 2.38 -9.90
N ASN A 61 -10.04 2.89 -11.08
CA ASN A 61 -9.03 3.93 -11.23
C ASN A 61 -9.38 5.18 -10.43
N GLY A 62 -10.62 5.64 -10.48
CA GLY A 62 -11.08 6.81 -9.73
C GLY A 62 -10.92 6.63 -8.22
N ILE A 63 -11.33 5.49 -7.68
CA ILE A 63 -11.23 5.23 -6.24
C ILE A 63 -9.77 5.04 -5.81
N ILE A 64 -8.98 4.29 -6.57
CA ILE A 64 -7.56 4.05 -6.26
C ILE A 64 -6.75 5.34 -6.35
N SER A 65 -7.05 6.23 -7.30
CA SER A 65 -6.35 7.53 -7.40
C SER A 65 -6.58 8.42 -6.18
N GLN A 66 -7.77 8.41 -5.61
CA GLN A 66 -8.07 9.10 -4.35
C GLN A 66 -7.31 8.46 -3.17
N LEU A 67 -7.31 7.12 -3.08
CA LEU A 67 -6.57 6.41 -2.04
C LEU A 67 -5.07 6.60 -2.14
N ALA A 68 -4.52 6.74 -3.35
CA ALA A 68 -3.11 6.99 -3.57
C ALA A 68 -2.61 8.27 -2.88
N THR A 69 -3.48 9.27 -2.70
CA THR A 69 -3.14 10.48 -1.94
C THR A 69 -2.80 10.17 -0.48
N TYR A 70 -3.48 9.22 0.14
CA TYR A 70 -3.19 8.82 1.53
C TYR A 70 -1.88 8.03 1.66
N VAL A 71 -1.42 7.39 0.59
CA VAL A 71 -0.14 6.69 0.56
C VAL A 71 1.03 7.64 0.80
N ASN A 72 0.92 8.91 0.37
CA ASN A 72 1.95 9.93 0.58
C ASN A 72 2.26 10.19 2.06
N PHE A 73 1.33 9.93 2.97
CA PHE A 73 1.57 10.07 4.41
C PHE A 73 2.35 8.90 5.01
N ILE A 74 2.24 7.71 4.44
CA ILE A 74 2.93 6.53 4.97
C ILE A 74 4.39 6.46 4.50
N ILE A 75 4.70 6.99 3.32
CA ILE A 75 6.05 6.96 2.74
C ILE A 75 7.09 7.55 3.70
N PRO A 76 6.97 8.82 4.14
CA PRO A 76 7.93 9.41 5.06
C PRO A 76 7.96 8.69 6.42
N THR A 77 6.82 8.14 6.85
CA THR A 77 6.74 7.39 8.11
C THR A 77 7.54 6.09 8.05
N VAL A 78 7.40 5.32 6.99
CA VAL A 78 8.11 4.03 6.81
C VAL A 78 9.59 4.27 6.54
N ILE A 79 9.92 5.15 5.61
CA ILE A 79 11.31 5.43 5.23
C ILE A 79 12.04 6.15 6.37
N GLY A 80 11.41 7.15 6.98
CA GLY A 80 11.96 7.87 8.12
C GLY A 80 12.22 6.98 9.32
N ALA A 81 11.31 6.07 9.64
CA ALA A 81 11.49 5.11 10.73
C ALA A 81 12.68 4.17 10.52
N THR A 82 13.01 3.80 9.29
CA THR A 82 14.19 2.95 8.99
C THR A 82 15.50 3.66 9.31
N VAL A 83 15.58 4.94 9.02
CA VAL A 83 16.77 5.76 9.30
C VAL A 83 16.82 6.18 10.77
N TYR A 84 15.70 6.69 11.30
CA TYR A 84 15.62 7.18 12.68
C TYR A 84 16.00 6.12 13.74
N ARG A 85 15.65 4.86 13.51
CA ARG A 85 15.97 3.77 14.45
C ARG A 85 17.47 3.62 14.70
N ASP A 86 18.32 3.80 13.71
CA ASP A 86 19.76 3.64 13.90
C ASP A 86 20.35 4.75 14.78
N TYR A 87 19.80 5.95 14.68
CA TYR A 87 20.16 7.06 15.56
C TYR A 87 19.63 6.82 16.98
N LYS A 88 18.38 6.39 17.10
CA LYS A 88 17.76 6.12 18.41
C LYS A 88 18.51 5.07 19.24
N TYR A 89 19.04 4.03 18.59
CA TYR A 89 19.77 2.95 19.26
C TYR A 89 21.28 3.09 19.18
N ASN A 90 21.80 4.26 18.77
CA ASN A 90 23.22 4.53 18.61
C ASN A 90 23.98 3.49 17.74
N SER A 91 23.26 2.74 16.92
CA SER A 91 23.86 1.74 16.03
C SER A 91 24.59 2.35 14.86
N HIS A 92 24.37 3.63 14.56
CA HIS A 92 25.05 4.37 13.48
C HIS A 92 26.57 4.42 13.67
N THR A 93 27.07 4.49 14.91
CA THR A 93 28.51 4.49 15.20
C THR A 93 29.20 3.18 14.82
N LEU A 94 28.56 2.05 15.12
CA LEU A 94 29.04 0.72 14.72
C LEU A 94 28.94 0.53 13.19
N LEU A 95 27.85 1.00 12.59
CA LEU A 95 27.64 0.88 11.14
C LEU A 95 28.68 1.69 10.36
N PHE A 96 29.06 2.88 10.83
CA PHE A 96 30.05 3.71 10.15
C PHE A 96 31.51 3.24 10.35
N ALA A 97 31.74 2.32 11.29
CA ALA A 97 33.04 1.68 11.45
C ALA A 97 33.29 0.56 10.41
N TYR A 98 32.27 0.07 9.74
CA TYR A 98 32.40 -0.95 8.69
C TYR A 98 32.83 -0.35 7.34
N PRO A 99 33.60 -1.08 6.51
CA PRO A 99 34.12 -0.60 5.22
C PRO A 99 33.01 -0.68 4.12
N PHE A 100 31.91 0.04 4.28
CA PHE A 100 30.92 0.22 3.21
C PHE A 100 30.68 1.69 2.92
N SER A 101 30.33 2.01 1.67
CA SER A 101 30.06 3.39 1.30
C SER A 101 28.74 3.89 1.90
N LYS A 102 28.70 5.17 2.30
CA LYS A 102 27.49 5.84 2.80
C LYS A 102 26.30 5.68 1.83
N PHE A 103 26.60 5.68 0.52
CA PHE A 103 25.58 5.48 -0.51
C PHE A 103 24.97 4.08 -0.47
N GLN A 104 25.78 3.02 -0.33
CA GLN A 104 25.28 1.64 -0.24
C GLN A 104 24.37 1.44 0.99
N TYR A 105 24.71 2.09 2.09
CA TYR A 105 23.90 2.07 3.30
C TYR A 105 22.55 2.75 3.11
N LEU A 106 22.56 4.01 2.66
CA LEU A 106 21.35 4.80 2.46
C LEU A 106 20.44 4.18 1.39
N ALA A 107 21.01 3.76 0.27
CA ALA A 107 20.28 3.11 -0.81
C ALA A 107 19.63 1.79 -0.35
N GLY A 108 20.36 0.98 0.46
CA GLY A 108 19.80 -0.27 1.01
C GLY A 108 18.60 -0.02 1.92
N LYS A 109 18.69 1.01 2.77
CA LYS A 109 17.59 1.39 3.66
C LYS A 109 16.41 2.01 2.92
N PHE A 110 16.69 2.92 2.00
CA PHE A 110 15.66 3.57 1.20
C PHE A 110 14.87 2.54 0.39
N LEU A 111 15.57 1.67 -0.35
CA LEU A 111 14.91 0.65 -1.17
C LEU A 111 14.16 -0.40 -0.35
N SER A 112 14.65 -0.74 0.87
CA SER A 112 13.88 -1.62 1.76
C SER A 112 12.60 -0.96 2.26
N GLY A 113 12.65 0.31 2.66
CA GLY A 113 11.48 1.09 3.06
C GLY A 113 10.46 1.22 1.93
N PHE A 114 10.96 1.51 0.73
CA PHE A 114 10.17 1.56 -0.49
C PHE A 114 9.46 0.23 -0.80
N PHE A 115 10.18 -0.88 -0.74
CA PHE A 115 9.62 -2.22 -0.94
C PHE A 115 8.54 -2.55 0.11
N ILE A 116 8.76 -2.19 1.37
CA ILE A 116 7.77 -2.36 2.44
C ILE A 116 6.52 -1.52 2.19
N THR A 117 6.68 -0.28 1.72
CA THR A 117 5.54 0.58 1.35
C THR A 117 4.72 -0.04 0.21
N ILE A 118 5.37 -0.60 -0.81
CA ILE A 118 4.69 -1.35 -1.88
C ILE A 118 3.90 -2.53 -1.30
N LEU A 119 4.47 -3.30 -0.38
CA LEU A 119 3.76 -4.42 0.26
C LEU A 119 2.56 -3.97 1.10
N ILE A 120 2.69 -2.87 1.85
CA ILE A 120 1.59 -2.32 2.63
C ILE A 120 0.45 -1.87 1.72
N THR A 121 0.78 -1.10 0.69
CA THR A 121 -0.22 -0.55 -0.24
C THR A 121 -0.85 -1.60 -1.14
N PHE A 122 -0.20 -2.76 -1.33
CA PHE A 122 -0.78 -3.90 -2.03
C PHE A 122 -2.08 -4.39 -1.39
N SER A 123 -2.28 -4.13 -0.09
CA SER A 123 -3.53 -4.40 0.64
C SER A 123 -4.74 -3.69 0.02
N ILE A 124 -4.56 -2.54 -0.66
CA ILE A 124 -5.62 -1.79 -1.33
C ILE A 124 -6.28 -2.65 -2.43
N GLY A 125 -5.45 -3.20 -3.32
CA GLY A 125 -5.94 -4.07 -4.40
C GLY A 125 -6.59 -5.35 -3.88
N LEU A 126 -6.00 -5.96 -2.84
CA LEU A 126 -6.57 -7.13 -2.19
C LEU A 126 -7.93 -6.84 -1.55
N ALA A 127 -8.07 -5.70 -0.86
CA ALA A 127 -9.31 -5.31 -0.22
C ALA A 127 -10.45 -5.12 -1.24
N PHE A 128 -10.15 -4.48 -2.36
CA PHE A 128 -11.12 -4.28 -3.43
C PHE A 128 -11.57 -5.60 -4.05
N LEU A 129 -10.62 -6.50 -4.30
CA LEU A 129 -10.91 -7.81 -4.86
C LEU A 129 -11.79 -8.62 -3.91
N ILE A 130 -11.44 -8.66 -2.62
CA ILE A 130 -12.20 -9.39 -1.60
C ILE A 130 -13.61 -8.80 -1.47
N ALA A 131 -13.75 -7.47 -1.41
CA ALA A 131 -15.06 -6.83 -1.35
C ALA A 131 -15.94 -7.16 -2.56
N SER A 132 -15.35 -7.30 -3.76
CA SER A 132 -16.09 -7.63 -4.98
C SER A 132 -16.54 -9.09 -5.05
N VAL A 133 -15.86 -10.00 -4.34
CA VAL A 133 -16.16 -11.45 -4.36
C VAL A 133 -17.16 -11.86 -3.27
N LEU A 134 -17.28 -11.07 -2.21
CA LEU A 134 -18.16 -11.41 -1.09
C LEU A 134 -19.65 -11.40 -1.51
N PRO A 135 -20.46 -12.31 -0.94
CA PRO A 135 -21.88 -12.48 -1.32
C PRO A 135 -22.79 -11.31 -0.93
N PHE A 136 -22.29 -10.36 -0.14
CA PHE A 136 -23.03 -9.16 0.28
C PHE A 136 -23.02 -8.05 -0.79
N ALA A 137 -22.19 -8.19 -1.82
CA ALA A 137 -22.11 -7.22 -2.91
C ALA A 137 -23.38 -7.26 -3.76
N ASN A 138 -23.92 -6.09 -4.10
CA ASN A 138 -25.04 -6.00 -5.01
C ASN A 138 -24.58 -6.42 -6.41
N GLN A 139 -25.10 -7.56 -6.88
CA GLN A 139 -24.73 -8.16 -8.16
C GLN A 139 -25.11 -7.28 -9.37
N ASP A 140 -26.13 -6.44 -9.23
CA ASP A 140 -26.56 -5.52 -10.30
C ASP A 140 -25.53 -4.41 -10.56
N LEU A 141 -24.68 -4.13 -9.57
CA LEU A 141 -23.61 -3.14 -9.66
C LEU A 141 -22.27 -3.73 -10.12
N LEU A 142 -22.17 -5.07 -10.18
CA LEU A 142 -20.95 -5.77 -10.52
C LEU A 142 -21.00 -6.28 -11.97
N GLY A 143 -19.95 -5.98 -12.72
CA GLY A 143 -19.65 -6.65 -13.98
C GLY A 143 -18.71 -7.84 -13.81
N PRO A 144 -18.24 -8.45 -14.90
CA PRO A 144 -17.31 -9.57 -14.83
C PRO A 144 -16.02 -9.16 -14.09
N ILE A 145 -15.60 -9.97 -13.13
CA ILE A 145 -14.38 -9.73 -12.34
C ILE A 145 -13.17 -9.93 -13.23
N ARG A 146 -12.46 -8.83 -13.52
CA ARG A 146 -11.22 -8.83 -14.30
C ARG A 146 -10.07 -8.48 -13.38
N LEU A 147 -9.28 -9.45 -12.97
CA LEU A 147 -8.12 -9.25 -12.09
C LEU A 147 -7.17 -8.17 -12.60
N GLY A 148 -7.00 -8.08 -13.93
CA GLY A 148 -6.17 -7.06 -14.56
C GLY A 148 -6.59 -5.62 -14.20
N ALA A 149 -7.88 -5.34 -14.05
CA ALA A 149 -8.36 -3.99 -13.72
C ALA A 149 -7.86 -3.51 -12.34
N TYR A 150 -7.84 -4.41 -11.35
CA TYR A 150 -7.38 -4.09 -10.00
C TYR A 150 -5.87 -3.86 -9.93
N PHE A 151 -5.09 -4.74 -10.58
CA PHE A 151 -3.64 -4.62 -10.61
C PHE A 151 -3.14 -3.48 -11.49
N GLN A 152 -3.79 -3.23 -12.62
CA GLN A 152 -3.45 -2.12 -13.51
C GLN A 152 -3.61 -0.77 -12.79
N SER A 153 -4.72 -0.57 -12.10
CA SER A 153 -4.99 0.64 -11.35
C SER A 153 -3.96 0.87 -10.23
N TYR A 154 -3.62 -0.20 -9.52
CA TYR A 154 -2.58 -0.17 -8.49
C TYR A 154 -1.22 0.24 -9.07
N LEU A 155 -0.81 -0.37 -10.18
CA LEU A 155 0.47 -0.07 -10.82
C LEU A 155 0.53 1.35 -11.39
N LEU A 156 -0.59 1.88 -11.90
CA LEU A 156 -0.63 3.21 -12.53
C LEU A 156 -0.71 4.35 -11.51
N PHE A 157 -1.39 4.17 -10.39
CA PHE A 157 -1.67 5.25 -9.44
C PHE A 157 -0.93 5.13 -8.12
N VAL A 158 -0.79 3.93 -7.57
CA VAL A 158 -0.16 3.74 -6.25
C VAL A 158 1.36 3.66 -6.37
N VAL A 159 1.87 2.82 -7.26
CA VAL A 159 3.32 2.62 -7.39
C VAL A 159 4.04 3.90 -7.80
N PRO A 160 3.61 4.69 -8.81
CA PRO A 160 4.27 5.96 -9.14
C PRO A 160 4.25 6.97 -7.99
N ASN A 161 3.15 7.05 -7.24
CA ASN A 161 3.06 7.96 -6.09
C ASN A 161 4.08 7.67 -4.99
N ILE A 162 4.59 6.44 -4.91
CA ILE A 162 5.63 6.10 -3.95
C ILE A 162 7.00 6.66 -4.38
N PHE A 163 7.18 7.00 -5.67
CA PHE A 163 8.43 7.56 -6.21
C PHE A 163 8.50 9.09 -6.13
N PHE A 164 7.38 9.78 -5.97
CA PHE A 164 7.30 11.23 -5.84
C PHE A 164 7.24 11.67 -4.39
#